data_f2bce0550e1d2b49784e23e2d1dc6bca
#
_entry.id   f2bce0550e1d2b49784e23e2d1dc6bca
#
_cell.length_a   1.000
_cell.length_b   1.000
_cell.length_c   1.000
_cell.angle_alpha   90.00
_cell.angle_beta   90.00
_cell.angle_gamma   90.00
#
_symmetry.space_group_name_H-M   'P 1'
#
loop_
_entity.id
_entity.type
_entity.pdbx_description
1 polymer ?
#
loop_
_entity_poly.entity_id
_entity_poly.type
_entity_poly.pdbx_seq_one_letter_code
_entity_poly.pdbx_strand_id
1 'polypeptide(L)'
;MKGNETVIKHLNQVLKNELTAINQYFLHSKMFKDWGYAKLGDYEYKESIDEMKHADQIIARILFLEGLPNVQDMHKVMIGEEPVECLKCDLALEEKALVDLKKAIVDADKLNDFVSRELFRAILDSEEEHVDVIETHLNLVDKVGKENWLQSQI
;
A
#
# COMPACT_ATOMS: atom_id res chain seq x y z
N MET A 1 -2.38 -26.65 -5.89
CA MET A 1 -3.75 -26.74 -6.47
C MET A 1 -3.87 -25.71 -7.59
N LYS A 2 -4.33 -26.13 -8.74
CA LYS A 2 -4.40 -25.22 -9.90
C LYS A 2 -5.47 -24.13 -9.71
N GLY A 3 -5.04 -22.89 -9.78
CA GLY A 3 -5.93 -21.73 -9.63
C GLY A 3 -6.46 -21.18 -10.96
N ASN A 4 -7.42 -20.26 -10.87
CA ASN A 4 -7.93 -19.55 -12.01
C ASN A 4 -6.96 -18.46 -12.48
N GLU A 5 -6.71 -18.38 -13.78
CA GLU A 5 -5.76 -17.42 -14.36
C GLU A 5 -6.13 -15.95 -14.07
N THR A 6 -7.43 -15.64 -14.05
CA THR A 6 -7.90 -14.28 -13.73
C THR A 6 -7.57 -13.91 -12.29
N VAL A 7 -7.77 -14.83 -11.34
CA VAL A 7 -7.41 -14.61 -9.94
C VAL A 7 -5.90 -14.42 -9.78
N ILE A 8 -5.09 -15.22 -10.46
CA ILE A 8 -3.63 -15.09 -10.44
C ILE A 8 -3.18 -13.73 -11.02
N LYS A 9 -3.82 -13.25 -12.07
CA LYS A 9 -3.57 -11.89 -12.61
C LYS A 9 -3.88 -10.82 -11.59
N HIS A 10 -4.99 -10.93 -10.87
CA HIS A 10 -5.32 -9.98 -9.80
C HIS A 10 -4.29 -10.03 -8.66
N LEU A 11 -3.89 -11.23 -8.24
CA LEU A 11 -2.84 -11.38 -7.22
C LEU A 11 -1.54 -10.70 -7.66
N ASN A 12 -1.11 -10.90 -8.90
CA ASN A 12 0.08 -10.24 -9.43
C ASN A 12 -0.10 -8.72 -9.56
N GLN A 13 -1.28 -8.23 -9.90
CA GLN A 13 -1.56 -6.79 -9.93
C GLN A 13 -1.46 -6.17 -8.53
N VAL A 14 -2.04 -6.83 -7.53
CA VAL A 14 -1.93 -6.38 -6.14
C VAL A 14 -0.48 -6.47 -5.67
N LEU A 15 0.24 -7.54 -6.01
CA LEU A 15 1.67 -7.67 -5.71
C LEU A 15 2.49 -6.50 -6.27
N LYS A 16 2.21 -6.09 -7.50
CA LYS A 16 2.86 -4.92 -8.12
C LYS A 16 2.64 -3.65 -7.29
N ASN A 17 1.43 -3.42 -6.80
CA ASN A 17 1.11 -2.29 -5.95
C ASN A 17 1.88 -2.38 -4.61
N GLU A 18 1.90 -3.55 -3.97
CA GLU A 18 2.57 -3.76 -2.69
C GLU A 18 4.09 -3.57 -2.79
N LEU A 19 4.72 -4.12 -3.84
CA LEU A 19 6.16 -3.96 -4.05
C LEU A 19 6.55 -2.50 -4.29
N THR A 20 5.71 -1.76 -4.99
CA THR A 20 5.89 -0.32 -5.19
C THR A 20 5.76 0.42 -3.86
N ALA A 21 4.72 0.11 -3.08
CA ALA A 21 4.45 0.73 -1.79
C ALA A 21 5.58 0.48 -0.77
N ILE A 22 6.12 -0.74 -0.70
CA ILE A 22 7.26 -1.07 0.17
C ILE A 22 8.40 -0.09 -0.05
N ASN A 23 8.80 0.11 -1.32
CA ASN A 23 9.93 0.97 -1.66
C ASN A 23 9.61 2.46 -1.41
N GLN A 24 8.43 2.90 -1.76
CA GLN A 24 8.01 4.29 -1.59
C GLN A 24 7.94 4.68 -0.11
N TYR A 25 7.24 3.91 0.71
CA TYR A 25 7.16 4.13 2.15
C TYR A 25 8.52 4.04 2.84
N PHE A 26 9.34 3.08 2.43
CA PHE A 26 10.67 2.91 3.00
C PHE A 26 11.53 4.16 2.81
N LEU A 27 11.59 4.68 1.58
CA LEU A 27 12.36 5.90 1.32
C LEU A 27 11.76 7.12 2.01
N HIS A 28 10.44 7.32 1.94
CA HIS A 28 9.76 8.42 2.64
C HIS A 28 10.04 8.37 4.14
N SER A 29 10.05 7.18 4.76
CA SER A 29 10.35 7.04 6.18
C SER A 29 11.74 7.58 6.54
N LYS A 30 12.74 7.27 5.70
CA LYS A 30 14.11 7.76 5.88
C LYS A 30 14.20 9.28 5.68
N MET A 31 13.51 9.81 4.68
CA MET A 31 13.46 11.23 4.41
C MET A 31 12.80 12.01 5.56
N PHE A 32 11.67 11.52 6.09
CA PHE A 32 11.03 12.13 7.25
C PHE A 32 11.95 12.19 8.46
N LYS A 33 12.69 11.11 8.75
CA LYS A 33 13.65 11.09 9.84
C LYS A 33 14.81 12.05 9.61
N ASP A 34 15.32 12.12 8.40
CA ASP A 34 16.38 13.03 8.01
C ASP A 34 15.96 14.51 8.18
N TRP A 35 14.69 14.80 7.91
CA TRP A 35 14.12 16.13 8.11
C TRP A 35 13.78 16.44 9.58
N GLY A 36 13.89 15.48 10.49
CA GLY A 36 13.60 15.65 11.90
C GLY A 36 12.17 15.29 12.34
N TYR A 37 11.37 14.70 11.46
CA TYR A 37 9.99 14.31 11.75
C TYR A 37 9.90 12.83 12.09
N ALA A 38 10.39 12.48 13.29
CA ALA A 38 10.54 11.11 13.74
C ALA A 38 9.21 10.33 13.76
N LYS A 39 8.12 10.99 14.16
CA LYS A 39 6.79 10.32 14.24
C LYS A 39 6.30 9.89 12.87
N LEU A 40 6.40 10.76 11.87
CA LEU A 40 6.05 10.39 10.48
C LEU A 40 6.98 9.31 9.96
N GLY A 41 8.28 9.42 10.24
CA GLY A 41 9.25 8.42 9.83
C GLY A 41 8.97 7.04 10.40
N ASP A 42 8.61 6.96 11.68
CA ASP A 42 8.25 5.69 12.33
C ASP A 42 6.96 5.11 11.74
N TYR A 43 5.97 5.95 11.50
CA TYR A 43 4.72 5.54 10.86
C TYR A 43 4.97 4.96 9.46
N GLU A 44 5.67 5.68 8.60
CA GLU A 44 5.98 5.26 7.24
C GLU A 44 6.82 3.97 7.20
N TYR A 45 7.75 3.82 8.13
CA TYR A 45 8.55 2.60 8.24
C TYR A 45 7.66 1.39 8.56
N LYS A 46 6.75 1.54 9.53
CA LYS A 46 5.78 0.51 9.88
C LYS A 46 4.90 0.14 8.70
N GLU A 47 4.43 1.13 7.95
CA GLU A 47 3.63 0.92 6.74
C GLU A 47 4.40 0.10 5.70
N SER A 48 5.68 0.41 5.47
CA SER A 48 6.53 -0.36 4.56
C SER A 48 6.63 -1.84 4.98
N ILE A 49 6.74 -2.11 6.27
CA ILE A 49 6.77 -3.48 6.81
C ILE A 49 5.42 -4.17 6.63
N ASP A 50 4.31 -3.47 6.86
CA ASP A 50 2.97 -4.03 6.66
C ASP A 50 2.75 -4.41 5.18
N GLU A 51 3.19 -3.58 4.24
CA GLU A 51 3.14 -3.87 2.81
C GLU A 51 4.00 -5.09 2.44
N MET A 52 5.13 -5.28 3.12
CA MET A 52 5.97 -6.49 2.93
C MET A 52 5.23 -7.75 3.38
N LYS A 53 4.49 -7.68 4.49
CA LYS A 53 3.66 -8.79 4.97
C LYS A 53 2.54 -9.12 3.97
N HIS A 54 1.92 -8.11 3.37
CA HIS A 54 0.94 -8.31 2.31
C HIS A 54 1.57 -9.00 1.10
N ALA A 55 2.73 -8.54 0.65
CA ALA A 55 3.45 -9.16 -0.46
C ALA A 55 3.79 -10.62 -0.19
N ASP A 56 4.22 -10.94 1.03
CA ASP A 56 4.50 -12.31 1.47
C ASP A 56 3.28 -13.22 1.33
N GLN A 57 2.12 -12.77 1.83
CA GLN A 57 0.87 -13.53 1.74
C GLN A 57 0.40 -13.71 0.30
N ILE A 58 0.54 -12.69 -0.54
CA ILE A 58 0.16 -12.73 -1.95
C ILE A 58 1.06 -13.72 -2.71
N ILE A 59 2.36 -13.67 -2.51
CA ILE A 59 3.32 -14.59 -3.14
C ILE A 59 2.98 -16.03 -2.74
N ALA A 60 2.75 -16.29 -1.45
CA ALA A 60 2.38 -17.62 -0.97
C ALA A 60 1.08 -18.12 -1.63
N ARG A 61 0.09 -17.24 -1.80
CA ARG A 61 -1.17 -17.60 -2.45
C ARG A 61 -0.99 -17.91 -3.94
N ILE A 62 -0.20 -17.11 -4.66
CA ILE A 62 0.10 -17.36 -6.08
C ILE A 62 0.77 -18.71 -6.26
N LEU A 63 1.76 -19.02 -5.43
CA LEU A 63 2.47 -20.31 -5.49
C LEU A 63 1.56 -21.49 -5.16
N PHE A 64 0.69 -21.34 -4.16
CA PHE A 64 -0.31 -22.36 -3.82
C PHE A 64 -1.24 -22.64 -5.01
N LEU A 65 -1.61 -21.61 -5.79
CA LEU A 65 -2.45 -21.72 -6.97
C LEU A 65 -1.67 -22.14 -8.23
N GLU A 66 -0.42 -22.55 -8.10
CA GLU A 66 0.46 -22.97 -9.19
C GLU A 66 0.72 -21.86 -10.23
N GLY A 67 0.64 -20.60 -9.78
CA GLY A 67 1.00 -19.43 -10.57
C GLY A 67 2.45 -19.03 -10.38
N LEU A 68 2.92 -18.07 -11.17
CA LEU A 68 4.24 -17.49 -11.06
C LEU A 68 4.14 -16.08 -10.48
N PRO A 69 4.67 -15.82 -9.26
CA PRO A 69 4.71 -14.47 -8.72
C PRO A 69 5.63 -13.57 -9.55
N ASN A 70 5.13 -12.42 -9.94
CA ASN A 70 5.92 -11.44 -10.69
C ASN A 70 6.46 -10.36 -9.75
N VAL A 71 7.73 -10.51 -9.33
CA VAL A 71 8.41 -9.54 -8.47
C VAL A 71 9.27 -8.54 -9.28
N GLN A 72 9.27 -8.65 -10.59
CA GLN A 72 10.06 -7.79 -11.49
C GLN A 72 9.28 -6.57 -11.98
N ASP A 73 7.96 -6.61 -11.88
CA ASP A 73 7.08 -5.55 -12.36
C ASP A 73 6.67 -4.64 -11.20
N MET A 74 7.08 -3.38 -11.29
CA MET A 74 6.74 -2.33 -10.33
C MET A 74 6.23 -1.10 -11.06
N HIS A 75 5.39 -0.32 -10.40
CA HIS A 75 5.09 1.04 -10.87
C HIS A 75 6.30 1.94 -10.64
N LYS A 76 6.31 3.09 -11.32
CA LYS A 76 7.24 4.15 -10.98
C LYS A 76 7.00 4.56 -9.53
N VAL A 77 8.06 4.53 -8.71
CA VAL A 77 8.02 5.01 -7.34
C VAL A 77 7.94 6.53 -7.35
N MET A 78 6.92 7.09 -6.71
CA MET A 78 6.68 8.54 -6.67
C MET A 78 7.20 9.10 -5.35
N ILE A 79 8.33 9.79 -5.39
CA ILE A 79 8.98 10.32 -4.19
C ILE A 79 8.71 11.81 -4.07
N GLY A 80 8.18 12.22 -2.92
CA GLY A 80 7.98 13.63 -2.60
C GLY A 80 9.29 14.29 -2.18
N GLU A 81 9.41 15.59 -2.42
CA GLU A 81 10.59 16.37 -2.06
C GLU A 81 10.39 17.14 -0.75
N GLU A 82 9.18 17.11 -0.20
CA GLU A 82 8.84 17.71 1.08
C GLU A 82 7.66 16.94 1.72
N PRO A 83 7.40 17.10 3.05
CA PRO A 83 6.48 16.24 3.79
C PRO A 83 5.06 16.10 3.22
N VAL A 84 4.44 17.20 2.82
CA VAL A 84 3.06 17.18 2.30
C VAL A 84 3.01 16.48 0.94
N GLU A 85 4.00 16.72 0.09
CA GLU A 85 4.12 16.04 -1.21
C GLU A 85 4.31 14.54 -1.02
N CYS A 86 5.12 14.09 -0.05
CA CYS A 86 5.27 12.68 0.28
C CYS A 86 3.91 12.05 0.59
N LEU A 87 3.12 12.66 1.47
CA LEU A 87 1.79 12.17 1.82
C LEU A 87 0.84 12.11 0.61
N LYS A 88 0.90 13.10 -0.27
CA LYS A 88 0.08 13.11 -1.49
C LYS A 88 0.49 12.00 -2.47
N CYS A 89 1.77 11.75 -2.61
CA CYS A 89 2.27 10.63 -3.41
C CYS A 89 1.81 9.28 -2.84
N ASP A 90 1.85 9.13 -1.53
CA ASP A 90 1.39 7.92 -0.84
C ASP A 90 -0.12 7.74 -1.00
N LEU A 91 -0.89 8.80 -0.85
CA LEU A 91 -2.33 8.74 -1.04
C LEU A 91 -2.71 8.29 -2.46
N ALA A 92 -2.04 8.83 -3.47
CA ALA A 92 -2.30 8.45 -4.86
C ALA A 92 -2.03 6.97 -5.11
N LEU A 93 -0.98 6.43 -4.50
CA LEU A 93 -0.65 5.00 -4.59
C LEU A 93 -1.73 4.15 -3.91
N GLU A 94 -2.17 4.54 -2.72
CA GLU A 94 -3.21 3.82 -1.98
C GLU A 94 -4.57 3.85 -2.69
N GLU A 95 -4.97 4.99 -3.23
CA GLU A 95 -6.22 5.11 -3.99
C GLU A 95 -6.26 4.16 -5.18
N LYS A 96 -5.13 3.98 -5.86
CA LYS A 96 -4.99 3.01 -6.94
C LYS A 96 -5.10 1.57 -6.41
N ALA A 97 -4.46 1.28 -5.29
CA ALA A 97 -4.53 -0.03 -4.66
C ALA A 97 -5.98 -0.39 -4.28
N LEU A 98 -6.75 0.56 -3.74
CA LEU A 98 -8.15 0.35 -3.41
C LEU A 98 -8.99 -0.07 -4.64
N VAL A 99 -8.78 0.58 -5.77
CA VAL A 99 -9.49 0.26 -7.02
C VAL A 99 -9.17 -1.17 -7.47
N ASP A 100 -7.88 -1.53 -7.48
CA ASP A 100 -7.45 -2.85 -7.92
C ASP A 100 -7.95 -3.97 -6.99
N LEU A 101 -7.91 -3.73 -5.68
CA LEU A 101 -8.40 -4.69 -4.67
C LEU A 101 -9.90 -4.93 -4.80
N LYS A 102 -10.69 -3.88 -5.00
CA LYS A 102 -12.15 -4.01 -5.17
C LYS A 102 -12.50 -4.83 -6.39
N LYS A 103 -11.80 -4.62 -7.51
CA LYS A 103 -11.99 -5.45 -8.73
C LYS A 103 -11.60 -6.90 -8.46
N ALA A 104 -10.49 -7.12 -7.79
CA ALA A 104 -10.01 -8.47 -7.46
C ALA A 104 -11.00 -9.23 -6.58
N ILE A 105 -11.59 -8.55 -5.58
CA ILE A 105 -12.61 -9.14 -4.71
C ILE A 105 -13.83 -9.59 -5.51
N VAL A 106 -14.35 -8.72 -6.38
CA VAL A 106 -15.52 -9.03 -7.20
C VAL A 106 -15.29 -10.25 -8.10
N ASP A 107 -14.15 -10.29 -8.78
CA ASP A 107 -13.83 -11.37 -9.69
C ASP A 107 -13.52 -12.68 -8.96
N ALA A 108 -12.81 -12.63 -7.83
CA ALA A 108 -12.56 -13.81 -7.02
C ALA A 108 -13.89 -14.41 -6.48
N ASP A 109 -14.83 -13.57 -6.07
CA ASP A 109 -16.15 -14.00 -5.64
C ASP A 109 -16.92 -14.70 -6.77
N LYS A 110 -16.96 -14.10 -7.96
CA LYS A 110 -17.61 -14.68 -9.15
C LYS A 110 -17.03 -16.02 -9.56
N LEU A 111 -15.73 -16.21 -9.35
CA LEU A 111 -15.00 -17.43 -9.69
C LEU A 111 -14.95 -18.43 -8.54
N ASN A 112 -15.66 -18.17 -7.46
CA ASN A 112 -15.74 -19.00 -6.25
C ASN A 112 -14.38 -19.24 -5.57
N ASP A 113 -13.40 -18.35 -5.78
CA ASP A 113 -12.16 -18.39 -5.02
C ASP A 113 -12.30 -17.51 -3.77
N PHE A 114 -13.01 -18.05 -2.80
CA PHE A 114 -13.33 -17.33 -1.57
C PHE A 114 -12.12 -17.07 -0.68
N VAL A 115 -11.10 -17.92 -0.77
CA VAL A 115 -9.86 -17.73 0.03
C VAL A 115 -9.03 -16.56 -0.52
N SER A 116 -8.87 -16.47 -1.84
CA SER A 116 -8.25 -15.29 -2.45
C SER A 116 -9.06 -14.03 -2.21
N ARG A 117 -10.39 -14.12 -2.31
CA ARG A 117 -11.30 -13.00 -1.98
C ARG A 117 -11.06 -12.48 -0.56
N GLU A 118 -10.94 -13.37 0.43
CA GLU A 118 -10.68 -12.98 1.83
C GLU A 118 -9.29 -12.36 2.01
N LEU A 119 -8.29 -12.87 1.30
CA LEU A 119 -6.97 -12.25 1.30
C LEU A 119 -7.03 -10.82 0.75
N PHE A 120 -7.67 -10.61 -0.39
CA PHE A 120 -7.86 -9.27 -0.96
C PHE A 120 -8.65 -8.36 -0.02
N ARG A 121 -9.67 -8.90 0.63
CA ARG A 121 -10.49 -8.13 1.59
C ARG A 121 -9.67 -7.69 2.80
N ALA A 122 -8.85 -8.56 3.36
CA ALA A 122 -8.01 -8.22 4.50
C ALA A 122 -6.98 -7.14 4.13
N ILE A 123 -6.42 -7.21 2.93
CA ILE A 123 -5.50 -6.18 2.43
C ILE A 123 -6.26 -4.87 2.20
N LEU A 124 -7.46 -4.92 1.61
CA LEU A 124 -8.30 -3.74 1.40
C LEU A 124 -8.59 -3.01 2.72
N ASP A 125 -8.92 -3.75 3.77
CA ASP A 125 -9.17 -3.20 5.11
C ASP A 125 -7.94 -2.42 5.62
N SER A 126 -6.76 -3.00 5.48
CA SER A 126 -5.49 -2.36 5.84
C SER A 126 -5.22 -1.10 5.01
N GLU A 127 -5.45 -1.16 3.69
CA GLU A 127 -5.22 -0.01 2.81
C GLU A 127 -6.23 1.14 3.05
N GLU A 128 -7.46 0.82 3.44
CA GLU A 128 -8.44 1.86 3.85
C GLU A 128 -7.97 2.58 5.12
N GLU A 129 -7.36 1.87 6.07
CA GLU A 129 -6.76 2.49 7.26
C GLU A 129 -5.60 3.43 6.89
N HIS A 130 -4.75 3.04 5.93
CA HIS A 130 -3.68 3.90 5.43
C HIS A 130 -4.23 5.18 4.82
N VAL A 131 -5.25 5.06 3.98
CA VAL A 131 -5.92 6.23 3.37
C VAL A 131 -6.47 7.15 4.46
N ASP A 132 -7.17 6.61 5.45
CA ASP A 132 -7.76 7.40 6.53
C ASP A 132 -6.71 8.19 7.31
N VAL A 133 -5.57 7.57 7.63
CA VAL A 133 -4.47 8.24 8.33
C VAL A 133 -3.87 9.35 7.48
N ILE A 134 -3.60 9.09 6.20
CA ILE A 134 -3.02 10.10 5.29
C ILE A 134 -3.99 11.28 5.13
N GLU A 135 -5.27 11.02 4.90
CA GLU A 135 -6.29 12.06 4.77
C GLU A 135 -6.41 12.87 6.05
N THR A 136 -6.33 12.23 7.21
CA THR A 136 -6.32 12.91 8.52
C THR A 136 -5.16 13.89 8.61
N HIS A 137 -3.94 13.47 8.24
CA HIS A 137 -2.79 14.36 8.23
C HIS A 137 -2.97 15.54 7.27
N LEU A 138 -3.42 15.28 6.05
CA LEU A 138 -3.62 16.33 5.05
C LEU A 138 -4.71 17.34 5.51
N ASN A 139 -5.77 16.87 6.15
CA ASN A 139 -6.80 17.74 6.73
C ASN A 139 -6.24 18.58 7.88
N LEU A 140 -5.35 18.03 8.71
CA LEU A 140 -4.69 18.81 9.77
C LEU A 140 -3.80 19.90 9.19
N VAL A 141 -3.07 19.63 8.12
CA VAL A 141 -2.27 20.64 7.42
C VAL A 141 -3.14 21.83 7.01
N ASP A 142 -4.32 21.57 6.45
CA ASP A 142 -5.25 22.63 6.04
C ASP A 142 -5.84 23.40 7.23
N LYS A 143 -6.09 22.71 8.35
CA LYS A 143 -6.73 23.33 9.53
C LYS A 143 -5.77 24.14 10.40
N VAL A 144 -4.59 23.63 10.67
CA VAL A 144 -3.66 24.24 11.63
C VAL A 144 -2.44 24.88 10.97
N GLY A 145 -2.27 24.69 9.66
CA GLY A 145 -1.12 25.13 8.90
C GLY A 145 0.00 24.11 8.92
N LYS A 146 0.79 24.11 7.84
CA LYS A 146 1.88 23.14 7.63
C LYS A 146 2.90 23.14 8.75
N GLU A 147 3.34 24.31 9.19
CA GLU A 147 4.38 24.42 10.21
C GLU A 147 3.95 23.89 11.57
N ASN A 148 2.71 24.18 11.98
CA ASN A 148 2.15 23.66 13.23
C ASN A 148 1.97 22.16 13.17
N TRP A 149 1.50 21.65 12.03
CA TRP A 149 1.39 20.21 11.84
C TRP A 149 2.76 19.52 11.89
N LEU A 150 3.78 20.08 11.19
CA LEU A 150 5.14 19.52 11.21
C LEU A 150 5.73 19.51 12.61
N GLN A 151 5.51 20.55 13.39
CA GLN A 151 5.98 20.61 14.78
C GLN A 151 5.41 19.47 15.62
N SER A 152 4.19 19.05 15.37
CA SER A 152 3.57 17.90 16.07
C SER A 152 4.15 16.55 15.65
N GLN A 153 4.96 16.50 14.60
CA GLN A 153 5.57 15.28 14.07
C GLN A 153 7.02 15.05 14.54
N ILE A 154 7.59 15.97 15.27
CA ILE A 154 8.96 15.88 15.81
C ILE A 154 9.08 14.75 16.85
#